data_5791f995432b83821fbf3b5ec0c580c3
#
_entry.id   5791f995432b83821fbf3b5ec0c580c3
#
_cell.length_a   1.000
_cell.length_b   1.000
_cell.length_c   1.000
_cell.angle_alpha   90.00
_cell.angle_beta   90.00
_cell.angle_gamma   90.00
#
_symmetry.space_group_name_H-M   'P 1'
#
loop_
_entity.id
_entity.type
_entity.pdbx_description
1 polymer ?
#
loop_
_entity_poly.entity_id
_entity_poly.type
_entity_poly.pdbx_seq_one_letter_code
_entity_poly.pdbx_strand_id
1 'polypeptide(L)'
;MALARALAARPRLLLLDEPLAALDQTTRARVRHTLRRHLAGFGGVCLIVTHDPVEAVSLADRVLVLEGGEAVQDAPPAEVTRHPRSPWVARMLGGNAWEGTAGPDGTVELAGGGLLTTAPGEAIPPGPGALVLAVIAPEAVSLHLARPEGSPRNVWAGTVRELTAVGSRLRVLVTSPEVPALVAEITPAAAADLGLTDGTRVWTAVKATEVTVVGL
;
A
#
# COMPACT_ATOMS: atom_id res chain seq x y z
N MET A 1 -11.32 -29.41 2.28
CA MET A 1 -11.44 -30.71 1.54
C MET A 1 -11.18 -30.55 0.04
N ALA A 2 -11.66 -29.49 -0.65
CA ALA A 2 -11.49 -29.30 -2.09
C ALA A 2 -10.01 -29.17 -2.51
N LEU A 3 -9.23 -28.33 -1.84
CA LEU A 3 -7.80 -28.11 -2.13
C LEU A 3 -6.97 -29.40 -2.02
N ALA A 4 -7.16 -30.17 -0.95
CA ALA A 4 -6.45 -31.44 -0.77
C ALA A 4 -6.75 -32.44 -1.89
N ARG A 5 -7.99 -32.47 -2.38
CA ARG A 5 -8.42 -33.33 -3.47
C ARG A 5 -7.80 -32.87 -4.80
N ALA A 6 -7.75 -31.56 -5.06
CA ALA A 6 -7.12 -31.00 -6.25
C ALA A 6 -5.62 -31.33 -6.30
N LEU A 7 -4.90 -31.19 -5.20
CA LEU A 7 -3.48 -31.49 -5.11
C LEU A 7 -3.18 -33.01 -5.23
N ALA A 8 -4.05 -33.87 -4.66
CA ALA A 8 -3.88 -35.31 -4.71
C ALA A 8 -3.95 -35.88 -6.14
N ALA A 9 -4.63 -35.19 -7.05
CA ALA A 9 -4.73 -35.59 -8.46
C ALA A 9 -3.43 -35.35 -9.26
N ARG A 10 -2.42 -34.72 -8.68
CA ARG A 10 -1.15 -34.34 -9.34
C ARG A 10 -1.38 -33.63 -10.69
N PRO A 11 -2.18 -32.57 -10.77
CA PRO A 11 -2.49 -31.89 -12.02
C PRO A 11 -1.25 -31.20 -12.59
N ARG A 12 -1.23 -30.90 -13.88
CA ARG A 12 -0.23 -30.05 -14.52
C ARG A 12 -0.60 -28.57 -14.43
N LEU A 13 -1.88 -28.26 -14.23
CA LEU A 13 -2.44 -26.94 -14.06
C LEU A 13 -3.36 -26.96 -12.84
N LEU A 14 -3.14 -26.04 -11.91
CA LEU A 14 -3.97 -25.85 -10.73
C LEU A 14 -4.61 -24.46 -10.80
N LEU A 15 -5.94 -24.41 -10.75
CA LEU A 15 -6.71 -23.16 -10.71
C LEU A 15 -7.37 -23.04 -9.35
N LEU A 16 -7.09 -21.96 -8.64
CA LEU A 16 -7.62 -21.66 -7.32
C LEU A 16 -8.34 -20.31 -7.37
N ASP A 17 -9.64 -20.35 -7.12
CA ASP A 17 -10.47 -19.15 -7.05
C ASP A 17 -10.81 -18.87 -5.59
N GLU A 18 -10.34 -17.74 -5.05
CA GLU A 18 -10.52 -17.29 -3.66
C GLU A 18 -10.31 -18.41 -2.62
N PRO A 19 -9.17 -19.14 -2.66
CA PRO A 19 -9.03 -20.40 -1.93
C PRO A 19 -9.09 -20.27 -0.41
N LEU A 20 -8.86 -19.09 0.15
CA LEU A 20 -8.82 -18.85 1.58
C LEU A 20 -9.91 -17.87 2.08
N ALA A 21 -10.80 -17.38 1.21
CA ALA A 21 -11.78 -16.35 1.54
C ALA A 21 -12.75 -16.75 2.67
N ALA A 22 -13.14 -18.02 2.72
CA ALA A 22 -14.09 -18.52 3.72
C ALA A 22 -13.48 -18.83 5.11
N LEU A 23 -12.19 -18.54 5.31
CA LEU A 23 -11.48 -18.89 6.55
C LEU A 23 -11.36 -17.68 7.49
N ASP A 24 -11.43 -17.94 8.80
CA ASP A 24 -11.06 -16.95 9.81
C ASP A 24 -9.56 -16.59 9.71
N GLN A 25 -9.18 -15.44 10.26
CA GLN A 25 -7.83 -14.88 10.09
C GLN A 25 -6.71 -15.83 10.56
N THR A 26 -6.89 -16.50 11.68
CA THR A 26 -5.89 -17.44 12.25
C THR A 26 -5.74 -18.67 11.38
N THR A 27 -6.85 -19.26 10.98
CA THR A 27 -6.87 -20.42 10.09
C THR A 27 -6.33 -20.07 8.73
N ARG A 28 -6.67 -18.90 8.16
CA ARG A 28 -6.17 -18.40 6.89
C ARG A 28 -4.64 -18.31 6.88
N ALA A 29 -4.02 -17.74 7.91
CA ALA A 29 -2.56 -17.64 8.00
C ALA A 29 -1.88 -19.02 7.98
N ARG A 30 -2.42 -19.98 8.73
CA ARG A 30 -1.90 -21.36 8.79
C ARG A 30 -2.08 -22.10 7.47
N VAL A 31 -3.25 -21.98 6.85
CA VAL A 31 -3.53 -22.66 5.56
C VAL A 31 -2.69 -22.02 4.45
N ARG A 32 -2.52 -20.69 4.43
CA ARG A 32 -1.63 -19.99 3.50
C ARG A 32 -0.20 -20.50 3.60
N HIS A 33 0.35 -20.64 4.80
CA HIS A 33 1.68 -21.20 4.99
C HIS A 33 1.79 -22.64 4.45
N THR A 34 0.79 -23.46 4.72
CA THR A 34 0.74 -24.85 4.22
C THR A 34 0.65 -24.89 2.69
N LEU A 35 -0.22 -24.05 2.11
CA LEU A 35 -0.39 -23.94 0.65
C LEU A 35 0.93 -23.51 0.00
N ARG A 36 1.62 -22.49 0.52
CA ARG A 36 2.93 -22.05 0.03
C ARG A 36 3.94 -23.19 -0.05
N ARG A 37 4.00 -24.03 0.98
CA ARG A 37 4.91 -25.22 1.00
C ARG A 37 4.56 -26.23 -0.07
N HIS A 38 3.27 -26.46 -0.33
CA HIS A 38 2.83 -27.37 -1.38
C HIS A 38 3.10 -26.82 -2.77
N LEU A 39 2.88 -25.51 -2.97
CA LEU A 39 3.15 -24.86 -4.26
C LEU A 39 4.63 -24.81 -4.58
N ALA A 40 5.52 -24.62 -3.59
CA ALA A 40 6.96 -24.66 -3.80
C ALA A 40 7.47 -26.01 -4.37
N GLY A 41 6.77 -27.11 -4.11
CA GLY A 41 7.06 -28.43 -4.67
C GLY A 41 6.19 -28.81 -5.86
N PHE A 42 5.33 -27.91 -6.32
CA PHE A 42 4.40 -28.18 -7.41
C PHE A 42 5.08 -27.93 -8.76
N GLY A 43 5.33 -29.01 -9.53
CA GLY A 43 6.02 -28.92 -10.81
C GLY A 43 5.16 -28.44 -11.99
N GLY A 44 3.95 -27.95 -11.75
CA GLY A 44 3.00 -27.43 -12.73
C GLY A 44 2.79 -25.91 -12.63
N VAL A 45 1.85 -25.41 -13.44
CA VAL A 45 1.42 -24.01 -13.37
C VAL A 45 0.29 -23.88 -12.35
N CYS A 46 0.37 -22.90 -11.45
CA CYS A 46 -0.71 -22.55 -10.51
C CYS A 46 -1.19 -21.15 -10.78
N LEU A 47 -2.48 -20.98 -11.04
CA LEU A 47 -3.14 -19.67 -11.12
C LEU A 47 -4.05 -19.52 -9.91
N ILE A 48 -3.84 -18.44 -9.16
CA ILE A 48 -4.63 -18.08 -7.98
C ILE A 48 -5.34 -16.77 -8.25
N VAL A 49 -6.66 -16.76 -8.13
CA VAL A 49 -7.44 -15.52 -8.10
C VAL A 49 -7.71 -15.18 -6.64
N THR A 50 -7.39 -13.96 -6.25
CA THR A 50 -7.64 -13.47 -4.89
C THR A 50 -7.74 -11.96 -4.86
N HIS A 51 -8.49 -11.42 -3.91
CA HIS A 51 -8.53 -10.00 -3.58
C HIS A 51 -7.70 -9.67 -2.32
N ASP A 52 -7.06 -10.67 -1.71
CA ASP A 52 -6.20 -10.48 -0.53
C ASP A 52 -4.74 -10.24 -0.97
N PRO A 53 -4.20 -9.01 -0.75
CA PRO A 53 -2.83 -8.69 -1.15
C PRO A 53 -1.79 -9.54 -0.45
N VAL A 54 -2.06 -9.97 0.79
CA VAL A 54 -1.13 -10.83 1.55
C VAL A 54 -1.06 -12.22 0.92
N GLU A 55 -2.18 -12.74 0.40
CA GLU A 55 -2.17 -13.98 -0.38
C GLU A 55 -1.38 -13.82 -1.66
N ALA A 56 -1.69 -12.80 -2.47
CA ALA A 56 -1.01 -12.54 -3.73
C ALA A 56 0.51 -12.42 -3.54
N VAL A 57 0.95 -11.56 -2.61
CA VAL A 57 2.37 -11.30 -2.35
C VAL A 57 3.09 -12.52 -1.76
N SER A 58 2.41 -13.35 -0.93
CA SER A 58 3.06 -14.46 -0.23
C SER A 58 3.06 -15.79 -0.99
N LEU A 59 2.16 -15.97 -1.94
CA LEU A 59 1.96 -17.25 -2.65
C LEU A 59 2.48 -17.24 -4.09
N ALA A 60 2.48 -16.09 -4.76
CA ALA A 60 2.78 -15.99 -6.17
C ALA A 60 4.25 -15.66 -6.47
N ASP A 61 4.75 -16.17 -7.60
CA ASP A 61 6.02 -15.76 -8.19
C ASP A 61 5.84 -14.49 -9.06
N ARG A 62 4.63 -14.32 -9.61
CA ARG A 62 4.21 -13.14 -10.38
C ARG A 62 2.78 -12.78 -10.00
N VAL A 63 2.51 -11.49 -9.97
CA VAL A 63 1.18 -10.93 -9.69
C VAL A 63 0.71 -10.17 -10.93
N LEU A 64 -0.44 -10.58 -11.46
CA LEU A 64 -1.17 -9.85 -12.48
C LEU A 64 -2.31 -9.08 -11.80
N VAL A 65 -2.26 -7.76 -11.88
CA VAL A 65 -3.31 -6.88 -11.35
C VAL A 65 -4.30 -6.55 -12.46
N LEU A 66 -5.57 -6.80 -12.20
CA LEU A 66 -6.67 -6.51 -13.13
C LEU A 66 -7.57 -5.42 -12.53
N GLU A 67 -7.80 -4.36 -13.26
CA GLU A 67 -8.77 -3.30 -12.93
C GLU A 67 -9.62 -2.97 -14.16
N GLY A 68 -10.93 -2.85 -13.97
CA GLY A 68 -11.85 -2.53 -15.06
C GLY A 68 -11.83 -3.52 -16.24
N GLY A 69 -11.30 -4.73 -16.03
CA GLY A 69 -11.13 -5.73 -17.09
C GLY A 69 -9.79 -5.63 -17.85
N GLU A 70 -8.93 -4.69 -17.49
CA GLU A 70 -7.62 -4.49 -18.10
C GLU A 70 -6.49 -4.92 -17.17
N ALA A 71 -5.36 -5.34 -17.75
CA ALA A 71 -4.16 -5.68 -17.01
C ALA A 71 -3.35 -4.40 -16.75
N VAL A 72 -3.38 -3.89 -15.51
CA VAL A 72 -2.69 -2.64 -15.15
C VAL A 72 -1.25 -2.87 -14.69
N GLN A 73 -0.95 -4.08 -14.18
CA GLN A 73 0.42 -4.43 -13.77
C GLN A 73 0.62 -5.95 -13.83
N ASP A 74 1.77 -6.38 -14.35
CA ASP A 74 2.25 -7.77 -14.30
C ASP A 74 3.72 -7.75 -13.86
N ALA A 75 3.99 -8.14 -12.61
CA ALA A 75 5.32 -8.04 -12.03
C ALA A 75 5.52 -9.04 -10.87
N PRO A 76 6.79 -9.28 -10.45
CA PRO A 76 7.06 -9.98 -9.20
C PRO A 76 6.43 -9.25 -7.99
N PRO A 77 6.02 -9.98 -6.93
CA PRO A 77 5.39 -9.40 -5.74
C PRO A 77 6.16 -8.22 -5.12
N ALA A 78 7.48 -8.32 -5.08
CA ALA A 78 8.33 -7.25 -4.53
C ALA A 78 8.24 -5.95 -5.32
N GLU A 79 8.07 -6.02 -6.65
CA GLU A 79 7.89 -4.85 -7.49
C GLU A 79 6.49 -4.26 -7.34
N VAL A 80 5.44 -5.10 -7.33
CA VAL A 80 4.07 -4.65 -7.08
C VAL A 80 3.96 -3.93 -5.74
N THR A 81 4.67 -4.41 -4.73
CA THR A 81 4.66 -3.79 -3.39
C THR A 81 5.41 -2.46 -3.35
N ARG A 82 6.55 -2.35 -4.06
CA ARG A 82 7.37 -1.12 -4.05
C ARG A 82 6.85 -0.05 -5.01
N HIS A 83 6.33 -0.48 -6.15
CA HIS A 83 5.92 0.40 -7.25
C HIS A 83 4.53 0.00 -7.76
N PRO A 84 3.49 0.10 -6.92
CA PRO A 84 2.13 -0.19 -7.36
C PRO A 84 1.72 0.80 -8.45
N ARG A 85 1.14 0.30 -9.54
CA ARG A 85 0.66 1.11 -10.67
C ARG A 85 -0.84 1.39 -10.61
N SER A 86 -1.44 1.20 -9.45
CA SER A 86 -2.86 1.40 -9.23
C SER A 86 -3.08 1.98 -7.83
N PRO A 87 -3.89 3.04 -7.70
CA PRO A 87 -4.29 3.56 -6.39
C PRO A 87 -4.97 2.50 -5.52
N TRP A 88 -5.73 1.59 -6.17
CA TRP A 88 -6.39 0.51 -5.47
C TRP A 88 -5.38 -0.48 -4.86
N VAL A 89 -4.37 -0.91 -5.65
CA VAL A 89 -3.31 -1.79 -5.15
C VAL A 89 -2.52 -1.13 -4.03
N ALA A 90 -2.13 0.13 -4.21
CA ALA A 90 -1.37 0.86 -3.20
C ALA A 90 -2.16 0.96 -1.87
N ARG A 91 -3.45 1.30 -1.93
CA ARG A 91 -4.32 1.35 -0.74
C ARG A 91 -4.54 -0.03 -0.14
N MET A 92 -4.71 -1.05 -0.95
CA MET A 92 -4.87 -2.44 -0.51
C MET A 92 -3.62 -2.96 0.23
N LEU A 93 -2.44 -2.51 -0.19
CA LEU A 93 -1.17 -2.75 0.50
C LEU A 93 -0.98 -1.84 1.74
N GLY A 94 -1.95 -0.94 1.99
CA GLY A 94 -1.98 -0.06 3.15
C GLY A 94 -1.28 1.28 2.95
N GLY A 95 -0.84 1.61 1.74
CA GLY A 95 -0.19 2.88 1.40
C GLY A 95 -1.17 4.05 1.24
N ASN A 96 -0.67 5.26 1.46
CA ASN A 96 -1.30 6.48 0.97
C ASN A 96 -1.01 6.61 -0.53
N ALA A 97 -2.03 6.71 -1.36
CA ALA A 97 -1.86 6.73 -2.81
C ALA A 97 -2.78 7.78 -3.44
N TRP A 98 -2.18 8.69 -4.15
CA TRP A 98 -2.86 9.82 -4.77
C TRP A 98 -2.45 9.96 -6.25
N GLU A 99 -3.43 10.09 -7.10
CA GLU A 99 -3.21 10.48 -8.49
C GLU A 99 -2.86 11.95 -8.58
N GLY A 100 -2.06 12.30 -9.57
CA GLY A 100 -1.66 13.67 -9.81
C GLY A 100 -0.99 13.85 -11.15
N THR A 101 -0.50 15.07 -11.38
CA THR A 101 0.26 15.43 -12.56
C THR A 101 1.68 15.81 -12.17
N ALA A 102 2.66 15.23 -12.82
CA ALA A 102 4.05 15.56 -12.61
C ALA A 102 4.31 17.03 -12.99
N GLY A 103 4.79 17.80 -12.04
CA GLY A 103 5.23 19.17 -12.23
C GLY A 103 6.73 19.26 -12.53
N PRO A 104 7.25 20.48 -12.77
CA PRO A 104 8.68 20.71 -12.83
C PRO A 104 9.33 20.49 -11.44
N ASP A 105 10.65 20.28 -11.45
CA ASP A 105 11.47 20.28 -10.23
C ASP A 105 11.08 19.23 -9.17
N GLY A 106 10.53 18.09 -9.58
CA GLY A 106 10.17 17.02 -8.66
C GLY A 106 8.94 17.33 -7.80
N THR A 107 7.99 18.05 -8.34
CA THR A 107 6.68 18.28 -7.72
C THR A 107 5.60 17.42 -8.36
N VAL A 108 4.53 17.15 -7.62
CA VAL A 108 3.31 16.49 -8.12
C VAL A 108 2.11 17.32 -7.66
N GLU A 109 1.32 17.81 -8.61
CA GLU A 109 0.02 18.41 -8.35
C GLU A 109 -1.01 17.29 -8.17
N LEU A 110 -1.58 17.17 -6.97
CA LEU A 110 -2.51 16.09 -6.64
C LEU A 110 -3.91 16.35 -7.22
N ALA A 111 -4.53 15.34 -7.80
CA ALA A 111 -5.89 15.44 -8.37
C ALA A 111 -6.94 15.83 -7.31
N GLY A 112 -6.75 15.46 -6.05
CA GLY A 112 -7.57 15.86 -4.91
C GLY A 112 -7.22 17.22 -4.30
N GLY A 113 -6.32 17.99 -4.93
CA GLY A 113 -5.78 19.25 -4.45
C GLY A 113 -4.51 19.08 -3.62
N GLY A 114 -3.66 20.10 -3.65
CA GLY A 114 -2.38 20.15 -2.96
C GLY A 114 -1.18 19.83 -3.83
N LEU A 115 -0.02 20.20 -3.31
CA LEU A 115 1.28 20.01 -3.95
C LEU A 115 2.13 19.07 -3.09
N LEU A 116 2.75 18.10 -3.74
CA LEU A 116 3.67 17.15 -3.15
C LEU A 116 5.07 17.37 -3.72
N THR A 117 6.05 17.51 -2.84
CA THR A 117 7.48 17.58 -3.22
C THR A 117 8.08 16.19 -3.15
N THR A 118 8.78 15.76 -4.21
CA THR A 118 9.48 14.50 -4.28
C THR A 118 10.98 14.73 -4.35
N ALA A 119 11.77 13.74 -4.00
CA ALA A 119 13.20 13.80 -4.26
C ALA A 119 13.45 13.48 -5.75
N PRO A 120 14.50 14.06 -6.36
CA PRO A 120 15.01 13.57 -7.62
C PRO A 120 15.42 12.10 -7.42
N GLY A 121 14.66 11.17 -7.98
CA GLY A 121 14.82 9.75 -7.73
C GLY A 121 15.37 8.99 -8.93
N GLU A 122 15.73 7.73 -8.71
CA GLU A 122 16.20 6.80 -9.75
C GLU A 122 15.09 6.40 -10.75
N ALA A 123 13.84 6.46 -10.37
CA ALA A 123 12.71 6.31 -11.28
C ALA A 123 12.34 7.70 -11.81
N ILE A 124 12.73 7.97 -13.03
CA ILE A 124 12.33 9.17 -13.76
C ILE A 124 10.82 9.11 -13.89
N PRO A 125 10.05 10.01 -13.23
CA PRO A 125 8.65 10.16 -13.57
C PRO A 125 8.58 10.50 -15.05
N PRO A 126 7.54 10.09 -15.78
CA PRO A 126 7.28 10.66 -17.08
C PRO A 126 7.33 12.18 -16.93
N GLY A 127 7.85 12.89 -17.95
CA GLY A 127 8.16 14.33 -17.88
C GLY A 127 6.99 15.18 -17.37
N PRO A 128 7.21 16.49 -17.14
CA PRO A 128 6.18 17.40 -16.66
C PRO A 128 4.89 17.30 -17.50
N GLY A 129 3.74 17.28 -16.82
CA GLY A 129 2.43 17.12 -17.44
C GLY A 129 1.93 15.66 -17.52
N ALA A 130 2.76 14.68 -17.17
CA ALA A 130 2.34 13.29 -17.18
C ALA A 130 1.49 12.93 -15.96
N LEU A 131 0.54 12.01 -16.16
CA LEU A 131 -0.24 11.43 -15.08
C LEU A 131 0.64 10.48 -14.27
N VAL A 132 0.58 10.62 -12.96
CA VAL A 132 1.38 9.85 -12.02
C VAL A 132 0.58 9.41 -10.81
N LEU A 133 1.04 8.34 -10.18
CA LEU A 133 0.61 7.91 -8.85
C LEU A 133 1.74 8.23 -7.86
N ALA A 134 1.43 9.07 -6.88
CA ALA A 134 2.30 9.31 -5.73
C ALA A 134 1.90 8.37 -4.58
N VAL A 135 2.87 7.65 -4.05
CA VAL A 135 2.67 6.66 -2.98
C VAL A 135 3.57 6.98 -1.80
N ILE A 136 2.98 6.96 -0.60
CA ILE A 136 3.67 7.20 0.67
C ILE A 136 3.31 6.06 1.62
N ALA A 137 4.33 5.40 2.17
CA ALA A 137 4.13 4.40 3.20
C ALA A 137 3.60 5.05 4.50
N PRO A 138 2.63 4.47 5.21
CA PRO A 138 2.10 5.06 6.44
C PRO A 138 3.15 5.28 7.53
N GLU A 139 4.16 4.43 7.60
CA GLU A 139 5.29 4.55 8.52
C GLU A 139 6.25 5.71 8.18
N ALA A 140 6.19 6.23 6.96
CA ALA A 140 6.96 7.41 6.55
C ALA A 140 6.28 8.74 6.96
N VAL A 141 5.03 8.68 7.42
CA VAL A 141 4.28 9.84 7.89
C VAL A 141 4.54 10.05 9.37
N SER A 142 5.18 11.13 9.74
CA SER A 142 5.36 11.53 11.14
C SER A 142 4.27 12.51 11.59
N LEU A 143 3.88 12.41 12.87
CA LEU A 143 2.87 13.27 13.50
C LEU A 143 3.52 14.18 14.54
N HIS A 144 3.10 15.44 14.58
CA HIS A 144 3.63 16.46 15.47
C HIS A 144 2.50 17.37 16.00
N LEU A 145 2.61 17.85 17.24
CA LEU A 145 1.64 18.82 17.81
C LEU A 145 1.90 20.25 17.34
N ALA A 146 3.14 20.56 16.98
CA ALA A 146 3.55 21.83 16.38
C ALA A 146 4.13 21.59 14.98
N ARG A 147 4.13 22.62 14.13
CA ARG A 147 4.72 22.53 12.80
C ARG A 147 6.20 22.16 12.91
N PRO A 148 6.62 21.00 12.37
CA PRO A 148 8.01 20.60 12.42
C PRO A 148 8.86 21.45 11.49
N GLU A 149 10.10 21.70 11.91
CA GLU A 149 11.15 22.32 11.12
C GLU A 149 12.14 21.28 10.59
N GLY A 150 13.02 21.67 9.68
CA GLY A 150 14.13 20.85 9.21
C GLY A 150 13.95 20.27 7.83
N SER A 151 14.23 18.95 7.67
CA SER A 151 14.34 18.31 6.35
C SER A 151 13.03 17.87 5.67
N PRO A 152 11.91 17.64 6.33
CA PRO A 152 10.66 17.33 5.62
C PRO A 152 10.26 18.45 4.67
N ARG A 153 9.89 18.09 3.44
CA ARG A 153 9.42 19.06 2.44
C ARG A 153 7.89 19.09 2.34
N ASN A 154 7.27 18.00 2.74
CA ASN A 154 5.82 17.82 2.74
C ASN A 154 5.35 17.94 4.18
N VAL A 155 4.75 19.08 4.53
CA VAL A 155 4.28 19.37 5.89
C VAL A 155 2.91 20.01 5.81
N TRP A 156 1.89 19.35 6.37
CA TRP A 156 0.51 19.80 6.29
C TRP A 156 -0.16 19.81 7.67
N ALA A 157 -0.99 20.83 7.91
CA ALA A 157 -1.87 20.84 9.05
C ALA A 157 -3.01 19.83 8.84
N GLY A 158 -3.42 19.17 9.91
CA GLY A 158 -4.50 18.19 9.83
C GLY A 158 -5.21 17.96 11.15
N THR A 159 -6.25 17.14 11.07
CA THR A 159 -7.05 16.71 12.21
C THR A 159 -7.16 15.20 12.21
N VAL A 160 -6.88 14.57 13.33
CA VAL A 160 -7.08 13.14 13.56
C VAL A 160 -8.58 12.83 13.45
N ARG A 161 -8.94 11.78 12.71
CA ARG A 161 -10.31 11.30 12.52
C ARG A 161 -10.55 9.92 13.05
N GLU A 162 -9.52 9.10 13.08
CA GLU A 162 -9.63 7.71 13.51
C GLU A 162 -8.29 7.19 13.99
N LEU A 163 -8.30 6.37 15.03
CA LEU A 163 -7.16 5.59 15.49
C LEU A 163 -7.56 4.12 15.49
N THR A 164 -6.90 3.33 14.66
CA THR A 164 -7.17 1.89 14.53
C THR A 164 -5.96 1.06 14.92
N ALA A 165 -6.14 0.11 15.82
CA ALA A 165 -5.07 -0.81 16.21
C ALA A 165 -4.84 -1.86 15.10
N VAL A 166 -3.58 -1.99 14.66
CA VAL A 166 -3.15 -2.97 13.67
C VAL A 166 -1.92 -3.71 14.21
N GLY A 167 -2.15 -4.91 14.76
CA GLY A 167 -1.10 -5.66 15.45
C GLY A 167 -0.52 -4.89 16.63
N SER A 168 0.78 -4.61 16.62
CA SER A 168 1.50 -3.84 17.65
C SER A 168 1.57 -2.34 17.35
N ARG A 169 0.90 -1.84 16.31
CA ARG A 169 0.94 -0.46 15.84
C ARG A 169 -0.45 0.17 15.83
N LEU A 170 -0.49 1.49 15.71
CA LEU A 170 -1.70 2.27 15.49
C LEU A 170 -1.64 2.94 14.14
N ARG A 171 -2.71 2.82 13.36
CA ARG A 171 -2.97 3.63 12.19
C ARG A 171 -3.83 4.81 12.58
N VAL A 172 -3.38 5.99 12.21
CA VAL A 172 -4.01 7.27 12.49
C VAL A 172 -4.44 7.90 11.18
N LEU A 173 -5.74 7.97 10.94
CA LEU A 173 -6.30 8.68 9.79
C LEU A 173 -6.31 10.18 10.10
N VAL A 174 -5.67 10.96 9.25
CA VAL A 174 -5.61 12.41 9.35
C VAL A 174 -6.24 13.03 8.11
N THR A 175 -7.18 13.96 8.31
CA THR A 175 -7.71 14.80 7.23
C THR A 175 -7.02 16.16 7.24
N SER A 176 -6.70 16.66 6.06
CA SER A 176 -6.07 17.97 5.84
C SER A 176 -6.91 18.78 4.84
N PRO A 177 -6.97 20.12 4.98
CA PRO A 177 -7.54 20.97 3.93
C PRO A 177 -6.59 21.17 2.74
N GLU A 178 -5.32 20.81 2.88
CA GLU A 178 -4.26 21.07 1.91
C GLU A 178 -3.98 19.88 0.98
N VAL A 179 -4.24 18.65 1.45
CA VAL A 179 -4.00 17.41 0.70
C VAL A 179 -5.09 16.39 1.01
N PRO A 180 -5.28 15.35 0.18
CA PRO A 180 -6.21 14.26 0.50
C PRO A 180 -5.86 13.60 1.85
N ALA A 181 -6.86 12.97 2.47
CA ALA A 181 -6.66 12.26 3.72
C ALA A 181 -5.50 11.25 3.63
N LEU A 182 -4.72 11.17 4.71
CA LEU A 182 -3.57 10.29 4.79
C LEU A 182 -3.56 9.49 6.10
N VAL A 183 -2.94 8.32 6.06
CA VAL A 183 -2.76 7.43 7.19
C VAL A 183 -1.30 7.51 7.64
N ALA A 184 -1.09 7.75 8.93
CA ALA A 184 0.19 7.55 9.59
C ALA A 184 0.18 6.24 10.37
N GLU A 185 1.30 5.53 10.44
CA GLU A 185 1.46 4.34 11.28
C GLU A 185 2.50 4.62 12.36
N ILE A 186 2.05 4.57 13.62
CA ILE A 186 2.85 4.93 14.79
C ILE A 186 2.76 3.85 15.88
N THR A 187 3.59 3.98 16.92
CA THR A 187 3.50 3.12 18.10
C THR A 187 2.40 3.60 19.05
N PRO A 188 1.78 2.70 19.85
CA PRO A 188 0.85 3.12 20.90
C PRO A 188 1.45 4.10 21.90
N ALA A 189 2.75 3.96 22.22
CA ALA A 189 3.47 4.89 23.10
C ALA A 189 3.51 6.28 22.50
N ALA A 190 3.87 6.42 21.21
CA ALA A 190 3.88 7.72 20.53
C ALA A 190 2.49 8.37 20.49
N ALA A 191 1.42 7.59 20.29
CA ALA A 191 0.05 8.11 20.33
C ALA A 191 -0.32 8.64 21.72
N ALA A 192 0.09 7.93 22.79
CA ALA A 192 -0.13 8.35 24.17
C ALA A 192 0.66 9.63 24.51
N ASP A 193 1.95 9.68 24.14
CA ASP A 193 2.83 10.85 24.36
C ASP A 193 2.31 12.10 23.66
N LEU A 194 1.73 11.94 22.46
CA LEU A 194 1.10 13.02 21.69
C LEU A 194 -0.34 13.30 22.13
N GLY A 195 -0.93 12.51 23.04
CA GLY A 195 -2.30 12.67 23.49
C GLY A 195 -3.32 12.58 22.35
N LEU A 196 -3.10 11.70 21.36
CA LEU A 196 -3.95 11.62 20.18
C LEU A 196 -5.32 11.05 20.48
N THR A 197 -6.33 11.77 20.08
CA THR A 197 -7.75 11.37 20.08
C THR A 197 -8.41 11.88 18.81
N ASP A 198 -9.64 11.42 18.54
CA ASP A 198 -10.44 12.03 17.47
C ASP A 198 -10.59 13.56 17.71
N GLY A 199 -10.43 14.33 16.65
CA GLY A 199 -10.44 15.79 16.70
C GLY A 199 -9.11 16.44 17.08
N THR A 200 -8.08 15.70 17.50
CA THR A 200 -6.76 16.27 17.81
C THR A 200 -6.15 16.94 16.58
N ARG A 201 -5.75 18.20 16.72
CA ARG A 201 -5.02 18.93 15.67
C ARG A 201 -3.57 18.50 15.66
N VAL A 202 -3.06 18.15 14.50
CA VAL A 202 -1.69 17.69 14.29
C VAL A 202 -1.08 18.29 13.04
N TRP A 203 0.22 18.24 12.96
CA TRP A 203 0.98 18.40 11.72
C TRP A 203 1.45 17.04 11.26
N THR A 204 1.28 16.78 9.99
CA THR A 204 1.85 15.61 9.33
C THR A 204 3.08 16.04 8.57
N ALA A 205 4.13 15.21 8.59
CA ALA A 205 5.35 15.51 7.86
C ALA A 205 5.90 14.28 7.17
N VAL A 206 6.31 14.45 5.91
CA VAL A 206 6.90 13.42 5.06
C VAL A 206 8.13 13.98 4.36
N LYS A 207 9.23 13.24 4.39
CA LYS A 207 10.41 13.60 3.61
C LYS A 207 10.14 13.38 2.12
N ALA A 208 10.72 14.23 1.28
CA ALA A 208 10.62 14.07 -0.17
C ALA A 208 11.18 12.73 -0.66
N THR A 209 12.18 12.17 0.05
CA THR A 209 12.77 10.85 -0.23
C THR A 209 11.86 9.66 0.06
N GLU A 210 10.79 9.87 0.83
CA GLU A 210 9.82 8.82 1.19
C GLU A 210 8.61 8.80 0.24
N VAL A 211 8.63 9.65 -0.77
CA VAL A 211 7.58 9.71 -1.79
C VAL A 211 8.03 8.93 -3.02
N THR A 212 7.31 7.87 -3.33
CA THR A 212 7.50 7.11 -4.58
C THR A 212 6.52 7.65 -5.62
N VAL A 213 7.02 7.94 -6.84
CA VAL A 213 6.18 8.39 -7.95
C VAL A 213 6.28 7.36 -9.08
N VAL A 214 5.14 6.92 -9.58
CA VAL A 214 5.03 5.94 -10.66
C VAL A 214 4.18 6.54 -11.79
N GLY A 215 4.59 6.38 -13.05
CA GLY A 215 3.77 6.75 -14.20
C GLY A 215 2.54 5.84 -14.33
N LEU A 216 1.41 6.46 -14.64
CA LEU A 216 0.14 5.79 -14.93
C LEU A 216 -0.04 5.57 -16.44
#